data_0dd32319855e00818e699d6d854c9305
#
_entry.id   0dd32319855e00818e699d6d854c9305
#
_cell.length_a   1.000
_cell.length_b   1.000
_cell.length_c   1.000
_cell.angle_alpha   90.00
_cell.angle_beta   90.00
_cell.angle_gamma   90.00
#
_symmetry.space_group_name_H-M   'P 1'
#
loop_
_entity.id
_entity.type
_entity.pdbx_description
1 polymer ?
#
loop_
_entity_poly.entity_id
_entity_poly.type
_entity_poly.pdbx_seq_one_letter_code
_entity_poly.pdbx_strand_id
1 'polypeptide(L)'
;CIRDSFNIYPLPCGNTGTQMFGWFNKEINSVADLKGLKMRIPGVGGEVFKRAGGNPVNIPGGELFTAMQTGTIDAVEWVGPFNDLAFGFQQVAKYYYYPGWHEPGSTLELLINNDAWNSLPSDLQAIVEVAAKAVNQDLLDEYTASNNRALKELVETHGAVLKKLPDDVIEEFRQISKEIINESLSDPTVKLVHQSFQDFLSEVSDYHAIAEDAFVEARSNSD
;
A
#
# COMPACT_ATOMS: atom_id res chain seq x y z
N CYS A 1 13.73 15.74 11.42
CA CYS A 1 13.68 16.10 10.00
C CYS A 1 12.31 16.63 9.57
N ILE A 2 11.28 15.78 9.43
CA ILE A 2 9.94 16.24 8.96
C ILE A 2 9.37 17.30 9.89
N ARG A 3 9.44 17.12 11.21
CA ARG A 3 8.97 18.10 12.21
C ARG A 3 9.59 19.48 11.97
N ASP A 4 10.90 19.52 11.85
CA ASP A 4 11.63 20.79 11.77
C ASP A 4 11.51 21.45 10.39
N SER A 5 11.55 20.65 9.32
CA SER A 5 11.50 21.15 7.94
C SER A 5 10.13 21.68 7.52
N PHE A 6 9.05 21.10 8.06
CA PHE A 6 7.68 21.44 7.68
C PHE A 6 6.84 22.04 8.82
N ASN A 7 7.45 22.31 9.97
CA ASN A 7 6.77 22.82 11.17
C ASN A 7 5.54 22.00 11.57
N ILE A 8 5.67 20.65 11.56
CA ILE A 8 4.59 19.72 11.90
C ILE A 8 4.99 18.74 13.00
N TYR A 9 4.00 18.27 13.74
CA TYR A 9 4.08 17.19 14.72
C TYR A 9 3.27 15.99 14.19
N PRO A 10 3.92 14.96 13.62
CA PRO A 10 3.25 13.79 13.09
C PRO A 10 3.01 12.75 14.18
N LEU A 11 1.84 12.11 14.14
CA LEU A 11 1.48 10.96 14.96
C LEU A 11 0.90 9.86 14.07
N PRO A 12 1.31 8.58 14.21
CA PRO A 12 0.60 7.48 13.57
C PRO A 12 -0.86 7.48 14.04
N CYS A 13 -1.80 7.47 13.10
CA CYS A 13 -3.23 7.61 13.37
C CYS A 13 -4.10 6.74 12.45
N GLY A 14 -3.54 5.71 11.87
CA GLY A 14 -4.25 4.73 11.07
C GLY A 14 -3.29 3.73 10.45
N ASN A 15 -3.79 2.53 10.19
CA ASN A 15 -3.04 1.47 9.54
C ASN A 15 -3.99 0.65 8.67
N THR A 16 -3.68 0.53 7.38
CA THR A 16 -4.54 -0.20 6.43
C THR A 16 -4.35 -1.73 6.50
N GLY A 17 -3.30 -2.20 7.17
CA GLY A 17 -2.85 -3.57 6.98
C GLY A 17 -2.39 -3.84 5.55
N THR A 18 -2.30 -5.12 5.18
CA THR A 18 -1.81 -5.53 3.86
C THR A 18 -2.78 -5.13 2.74
N GLN A 19 -2.23 -4.53 1.70
CA GLN A 19 -2.98 -4.00 0.56
C GLN A 19 -2.98 -4.94 -0.65
N MET A 20 -3.84 -4.63 -1.63
CA MET A 20 -3.88 -5.26 -2.94
C MET A 20 -3.06 -4.44 -3.96
N PHE A 21 -2.67 -5.07 -5.07
CA PHE A 21 -1.98 -4.32 -6.13
C PHE A 21 -2.92 -3.37 -6.86
N GLY A 22 -4.15 -3.79 -7.14
CA GLY A 22 -5.15 -2.91 -7.72
C GLY A 22 -6.03 -3.54 -8.79
N TRP A 23 -6.79 -2.67 -9.44
CA TRP A 23 -7.81 -3.00 -10.44
C TRP A 23 -7.33 -2.73 -11.86
N PHE A 24 -7.65 -3.66 -12.78
CA PHE A 24 -7.19 -3.64 -14.15
C PHE A 24 -8.31 -3.94 -15.13
N ASN A 25 -8.36 -3.18 -16.23
CA ASN A 25 -9.24 -3.46 -17.38
C ASN A 25 -8.64 -4.49 -18.34
N LYS A 26 -7.33 -4.72 -18.27
CA LYS A 26 -6.61 -5.69 -19.07
C LYS A 26 -5.98 -6.76 -18.19
N GLU A 27 -5.88 -7.96 -18.72
CA GLU A 27 -5.21 -9.05 -18.04
C GLU A 27 -3.69 -8.93 -18.19
N ILE A 28 -2.97 -9.19 -17.11
CA ILE A 28 -1.51 -9.19 -17.05
C ILE A 28 -1.05 -10.64 -16.91
N ASN A 29 -0.37 -11.15 -17.92
CA ASN A 29 0.14 -12.51 -17.97
C ASN A 29 1.68 -12.57 -18.00
N SER A 30 2.33 -11.42 -18.24
CA SER A 30 3.80 -11.28 -18.31
C SER A 30 4.22 -9.82 -18.19
N VAL A 31 5.52 -9.57 -18.02
CA VAL A 31 6.13 -8.23 -18.06
C VAL A 31 5.77 -7.47 -19.35
N ALA A 32 5.64 -8.17 -20.49
CA ALA A 32 5.29 -7.53 -21.75
C ALA A 32 3.95 -6.82 -21.76
N ASP A 33 2.99 -7.28 -20.93
CA ASP A 33 1.65 -6.71 -20.82
C ASP A 33 1.63 -5.38 -20.06
N LEU A 34 2.71 -5.05 -19.35
CA LEU A 34 2.87 -3.76 -18.67
C LEU A 34 3.17 -2.64 -19.67
N LYS A 35 3.67 -2.95 -20.86
CA LYS A 35 4.15 -1.95 -21.80
C LYS A 35 3.06 -0.97 -22.23
N GLY A 36 3.26 0.29 -21.86
CA GLY A 36 2.33 1.38 -22.19
C GLY A 36 1.02 1.37 -21.42
N LEU A 37 0.82 0.44 -20.46
CA LEU A 37 -0.34 0.38 -19.59
C LEU A 37 -0.41 1.66 -18.74
N LYS A 38 -1.52 2.39 -18.83
CA LYS A 38 -1.74 3.60 -18.06
C LYS A 38 -2.31 3.22 -16.69
N MET A 39 -1.53 3.38 -15.66
CA MET A 39 -1.94 3.04 -14.30
C MET A 39 -1.79 4.23 -13.36
N ARG A 40 -2.84 4.52 -12.58
CA ARG A 40 -2.66 5.40 -11.43
C ARG A 40 -1.92 4.62 -10.35
N ILE A 41 -0.69 5.02 -10.12
CA ILE A 41 0.18 4.49 -9.07
C ILE A 41 1.17 5.59 -8.64
N PRO A 42 1.09 6.09 -7.40
CA PRO A 42 1.91 7.20 -6.93
C PRO A 42 3.30 6.75 -6.45
N GLY A 43 4.14 7.73 -6.16
CA GLY A 43 5.40 7.56 -5.44
C GLY A 43 6.42 6.67 -6.14
N VAL A 44 7.22 5.97 -5.34
CA VAL A 44 8.29 5.09 -5.82
C VAL A 44 7.73 3.91 -6.63
N GLY A 45 6.55 3.39 -6.26
CA GLY A 45 5.86 2.35 -7.02
C GLY A 45 5.61 2.77 -8.48
N GLY A 46 5.24 4.04 -8.69
CA GLY A 46 5.08 4.61 -10.03
C GLY A 46 6.38 4.63 -10.83
N GLU A 47 7.50 4.96 -10.21
CA GLU A 47 8.82 4.93 -10.89
C GLU A 47 9.25 3.50 -11.24
N VAL A 48 9.02 2.53 -10.36
CA VAL A 48 9.25 1.11 -10.66
C VAL A 48 8.39 0.67 -11.84
N PHE A 49 7.12 0.96 -11.81
CA PHE A 49 6.17 0.62 -12.88
C PHE A 49 6.57 1.23 -14.23
N LYS A 50 7.05 2.47 -14.22
CA LYS A 50 7.56 3.16 -15.41
C LYS A 50 8.80 2.47 -16.01
N ARG A 51 9.76 2.09 -15.17
CA ARG A 51 10.97 1.40 -15.62
C ARG A 51 10.66 0.01 -16.19
N ALA A 52 9.62 -0.65 -15.68
CA ALA A 52 9.09 -1.89 -16.22
C ALA A 52 8.32 -1.72 -17.55
N GLY A 53 8.22 -0.50 -18.06
CA GLY A 53 7.58 -0.18 -19.35
C GLY A 53 6.14 0.35 -19.24
N GLY A 54 5.59 0.47 -18.05
CA GLY A 54 4.28 1.05 -17.82
C GLY A 54 4.26 2.58 -17.94
N ASN A 55 3.08 3.15 -17.88
CA ASN A 55 2.85 4.59 -17.94
C ASN A 55 2.10 5.06 -16.68
N PRO A 56 2.82 5.34 -15.58
CA PRO A 56 2.20 5.80 -14.34
C PRO A 56 1.61 7.20 -14.50
N VAL A 57 0.46 7.41 -13.91
CA VAL A 57 -0.19 8.73 -13.84
C VAL A 57 -0.56 9.04 -12.39
N ASN A 58 -0.59 10.33 -12.06
CA ASN A 58 -1.01 10.80 -10.75
C ASN A 58 -2.36 11.51 -10.87
N ILE A 59 -3.41 10.87 -10.34
CA ILE A 59 -4.78 11.36 -10.36
C ILE A 59 -5.31 11.34 -8.92
N PRO A 60 -5.98 12.42 -8.46
CA PRO A 60 -6.62 12.45 -7.15
C PRO A 60 -7.66 11.34 -6.97
N GLY A 61 -7.81 10.82 -5.73
CA GLY A 61 -8.72 9.70 -5.41
C GLY A 61 -10.15 9.90 -5.91
N GLY A 62 -10.72 11.10 -5.75
CA GLY A 62 -12.09 11.39 -6.18
C GLY A 62 -12.34 11.32 -7.69
N GLU A 63 -11.30 11.28 -8.52
CA GLU A 63 -11.40 11.22 -9.99
C GLU A 63 -11.16 9.80 -10.55
N LEU A 64 -10.73 8.85 -9.72
CA LEU A 64 -10.27 7.53 -10.17
C LEU A 64 -11.37 6.70 -10.82
N PHE A 65 -12.57 6.69 -10.25
CA PHE A 65 -13.70 5.98 -10.82
C PHE A 65 -14.00 6.46 -12.25
N THR A 66 -14.11 7.77 -12.44
CA THR A 66 -14.37 8.36 -13.75
C THR A 66 -13.22 8.11 -14.73
N ALA A 67 -11.98 8.19 -14.27
CA ALA A 67 -10.81 7.93 -15.13
C ALA A 67 -10.76 6.48 -15.62
N MET A 68 -11.11 5.51 -14.76
CA MET A 68 -11.28 4.11 -15.15
C MET A 68 -12.45 3.91 -16.09
N GLN A 69 -13.61 4.50 -15.78
CA GLN A 69 -14.83 4.37 -16.57
C GLN A 69 -14.68 4.89 -17.99
N THR A 70 -13.98 6.02 -18.16
CA THR A 70 -13.74 6.65 -19.47
C THR A 70 -12.57 6.04 -20.25
N GLY A 71 -11.80 5.11 -19.63
CA GLY A 71 -10.59 4.55 -20.23
C GLY A 71 -9.43 5.55 -20.32
N THR A 72 -9.47 6.63 -19.54
CA THR A 72 -8.34 7.55 -19.37
C THR A 72 -7.15 6.83 -18.79
N ILE A 73 -7.40 5.89 -17.86
CA ILE A 73 -6.45 4.93 -17.31
C ILE A 73 -6.93 3.50 -17.52
N ASP A 74 -6.00 2.56 -17.62
CA ASP A 74 -6.24 1.12 -17.78
C ASP A 74 -6.28 0.39 -16.44
N ALA A 75 -5.65 0.98 -15.42
CA ALA A 75 -5.51 0.38 -14.10
C ALA A 75 -5.40 1.43 -12.99
N VAL A 76 -5.76 1.01 -11.78
CA VAL A 76 -5.71 1.85 -10.57
C VAL A 76 -5.27 1.03 -9.37
N GLU A 77 -4.31 1.54 -8.64
CA GLU A 77 -3.97 1.13 -7.30
C GLU A 77 -4.72 2.01 -6.30
N TRP A 78 -5.22 1.41 -5.22
CA TRP A 78 -5.88 2.16 -4.15
C TRP A 78 -5.50 1.60 -2.78
N VAL A 79 -6.33 0.79 -2.11
CA VAL A 79 -6.01 0.24 -0.79
C VAL A 79 -6.24 -1.28 -0.76
N GLY A 80 -7.48 -1.69 -0.64
CA GLY A 80 -7.85 -3.08 -0.47
C GLY A 80 -9.36 -3.27 -0.56
N PRO A 81 -9.84 -4.51 -0.44
CA PRO A 81 -11.22 -4.87 -0.79
C PRO A 81 -12.29 -3.99 -0.16
N PHE A 82 -12.14 -3.61 1.11
CA PHE A 82 -13.13 -2.79 1.81
C PHE A 82 -13.25 -1.39 1.22
N ASN A 83 -12.13 -0.71 1.02
CA ASN A 83 -12.12 0.63 0.42
C ASN A 83 -12.48 0.58 -1.06
N ASP A 84 -11.96 -0.39 -1.79
CA ASP A 84 -12.12 -0.51 -3.23
C ASP A 84 -13.58 -0.80 -3.61
N LEU A 85 -14.28 -1.61 -2.80
CA LEU A 85 -15.72 -1.83 -2.92
C LEU A 85 -16.50 -0.53 -2.74
N ALA A 86 -16.15 0.28 -1.74
CA ALA A 86 -16.80 1.56 -1.48
C ALA A 86 -16.57 2.59 -2.61
N PHE A 87 -15.40 2.53 -3.27
CA PHE A 87 -15.11 3.33 -4.47
C PHE A 87 -15.81 2.84 -5.74
N GLY A 88 -16.32 1.62 -5.74
CA GLY A 88 -17.07 1.07 -6.85
C GLY A 88 -16.20 0.57 -8.01
N PHE A 89 -14.90 0.31 -7.81
CA PHE A 89 -13.99 -0.10 -8.88
C PHE A 89 -14.43 -1.37 -9.60
N GLN A 90 -15.13 -2.28 -8.94
CA GLN A 90 -15.73 -3.49 -9.53
C GLN A 90 -16.74 -3.20 -10.65
N GLN A 91 -17.26 -1.97 -10.75
CA GLN A 91 -18.18 -1.56 -11.80
C GLN A 91 -17.46 -1.13 -13.08
N VAL A 92 -16.18 -0.79 -12.98
CA VAL A 92 -15.38 -0.18 -14.05
C VAL A 92 -14.10 -0.95 -14.38
N ALA A 93 -13.80 -2.01 -13.62
CA ALA A 93 -12.65 -2.89 -13.87
C ALA A 93 -13.01 -4.34 -13.54
N LYS A 94 -12.37 -5.27 -14.26
CA LYS A 94 -12.70 -6.71 -14.16
C LYS A 94 -11.71 -7.49 -13.30
N TYR A 95 -10.41 -7.19 -13.45
CA TYR A 95 -9.34 -7.98 -12.83
C TYR A 95 -8.84 -7.28 -11.57
N TYR A 96 -8.74 -8.04 -10.47
CA TYR A 96 -8.26 -7.57 -9.20
C TYR A 96 -7.00 -8.33 -8.79
N TYR A 97 -5.85 -7.64 -8.78
CA TYR A 97 -4.55 -8.27 -8.64
C TYR A 97 -3.97 -8.18 -7.22
N TYR A 98 -3.25 -9.23 -6.83
CA TYR A 98 -2.43 -9.32 -5.62
C TYR A 98 -1.06 -9.96 -5.94
N PRO A 99 -0.04 -9.82 -5.06
CA PRO A 99 0.01 -9.03 -3.84
C PRO A 99 0.24 -7.54 -4.10
N GLY A 100 0.02 -6.70 -3.07
CA GLY A 100 0.36 -5.28 -3.07
C GLY A 100 1.86 -5.06 -2.91
N TRP A 101 2.63 -5.39 -3.93
CA TRP A 101 4.09 -5.36 -3.91
C TRP A 101 4.69 -3.96 -3.71
N HIS A 102 4.01 -2.93 -4.19
CA HIS A 102 4.45 -1.53 -4.23
C HIS A 102 4.30 -0.82 -2.88
N GLU A 103 3.27 -1.19 -2.15
CA GLU A 103 2.90 -0.62 -0.86
C GLU A 103 2.14 -1.70 -0.06
N PRO A 104 2.87 -2.56 0.66
CA PRO A 104 2.24 -3.69 1.36
C PRO A 104 1.32 -3.25 2.50
N GLY A 105 1.41 -1.99 2.94
CA GLY A 105 0.54 -1.39 3.94
C GLY A 105 0.88 0.08 4.16
N SER A 106 -0.13 0.89 4.50
CA SER A 106 0.05 2.31 4.80
C SER A 106 -0.18 2.59 6.27
N THR A 107 0.75 3.34 6.86
CA THR A 107 0.52 4.03 8.13
C THR A 107 0.05 5.45 7.82
N LEU A 108 -1.18 5.77 8.22
CA LEU A 108 -1.74 7.11 8.09
C LEU A 108 -1.28 7.99 9.24
N GLU A 109 -1.08 9.26 8.97
CA GLU A 109 -0.54 10.21 9.95
C GLU A 109 -1.54 11.32 10.28
N LEU A 110 -1.65 11.65 11.56
CA LEU A 110 -2.23 12.90 12.03
C LEU A 110 -1.12 13.96 12.02
N LEU A 111 -1.23 14.94 11.13
CA LEU A 111 -0.28 16.04 11.00
C LEU A 111 -0.81 17.26 11.74
N ILE A 112 -0.08 17.72 12.76
CA ILE A 112 -0.46 18.88 13.57
C ILE A 112 0.61 19.95 13.37
N ASN A 113 0.21 21.21 13.15
CA ASN A 113 1.15 22.32 13.15
C ASN A 113 1.86 22.43 14.52
N ASN A 114 3.20 22.57 14.51
CA ASN A 114 3.99 22.59 15.74
C ASN A 114 3.60 23.72 16.71
N ASP A 115 3.25 24.88 16.20
CA ASP A 115 2.86 25.98 17.07
C ASP A 115 1.52 25.70 17.75
N ALA A 116 0.57 25.12 17.01
CA ALA A 116 -0.69 24.67 17.55
C ALA A 116 -0.50 23.55 18.59
N TRP A 117 0.36 22.55 18.27
CA TRP A 117 0.72 21.49 19.20
C TRP A 117 1.31 22.01 20.50
N ASN A 118 2.30 22.92 20.39
CA ASN A 118 3.00 23.50 21.53
C ASN A 118 2.11 24.46 22.37
N SER A 119 1.01 24.96 21.80
CA SER A 119 0.02 25.77 22.53
C SER A 119 -0.91 24.94 23.41
N LEU A 120 -0.97 23.60 23.22
CA LEU A 120 -1.77 22.72 24.03
C LEU A 120 -1.09 22.47 25.38
N PRO A 121 -1.85 22.43 26.49
CA PRO A 121 -1.38 21.90 27.75
C PRO A 121 -0.96 20.43 27.62
N SER A 122 -0.02 19.99 28.45
CA SER A 122 0.55 18.63 28.37
C SER A 122 -0.47 17.49 28.54
N ASP A 123 -1.51 17.71 29.30
CA ASP A 123 -2.63 16.76 29.47
C ASP A 123 -3.44 16.60 28.17
N LEU A 124 -3.68 17.69 27.44
CA LEU A 124 -4.34 17.61 26.12
C LEU A 124 -3.44 16.99 25.06
N GLN A 125 -2.13 17.27 25.09
CA GLN A 125 -1.16 16.59 24.22
C GLN A 125 -1.20 15.08 24.45
N ALA A 126 -1.18 14.64 25.70
CA ALA A 126 -1.27 13.22 26.04
C ALA A 126 -2.57 12.56 25.58
N ILE A 127 -3.70 13.28 25.68
CA ILE A 127 -4.98 12.79 25.17
C ILE A 127 -4.93 12.56 23.65
N VAL A 128 -4.40 13.52 22.90
CA VAL A 128 -4.27 13.40 21.43
C VAL A 128 -3.34 12.25 21.06
N GLU A 129 -2.20 12.09 21.73
CA GLU A 129 -1.28 10.96 21.48
C GLU A 129 -1.93 9.61 21.74
N VAL A 130 -2.68 9.47 22.84
CA VAL A 130 -3.39 8.22 23.16
C VAL A 130 -4.52 7.96 22.17
N ALA A 131 -5.27 8.98 21.80
CA ALA A 131 -6.34 8.85 20.80
C ALA A 131 -5.79 8.45 19.43
N ALA A 132 -4.69 9.04 18.98
CA ALA A 132 -4.05 8.67 17.73
C ALA A 132 -3.62 7.19 17.72
N LYS A 133 -3.01 6.72 18.80
CA LYS A 133 -2.65 5.29 18.96
C LYS A 133 -3.86 4.37 18.93
N ALA A 134 -4.94 4.77 19.61
CA ALA A 134 -6.18 3.99 19.64
C ALA A 134 -6.79 3.87 18.23
N VAL A 135 -6.89 4.99 17.50
CA VAL A 135 -7.41 5.01 16.13
C VAL A 135 -6.51 4.20 15.18
N ASN A 136 -5.19 4.26 15.36
CA ASN A 136 -4.26 3.46 14.55
C ASN A 136 -4.51 1.95 14.70
N GLN A 137 -4.77 1.47 15.90
CA GLN A 137 -5.09 0.06 16.15
C GLN A 137 -6.50 -0.29 15.67
N ASP A 138 -7.49 0.53 15.98
CA ASP A 138 -8.89 0.32 15.61
C ASP A 138 -9.07 0.20 14.08
N LEU A 139 -8.38 1.06 13.32
CA LEU A 139 -8.42 1.01 11.86
C LEU A 139 -7.81 -0.29 11.30
N LEU A 140 -6.70 -0.76 11.87
CA LEU A 140 -6.09 -2.03 11.48
C LEU A 140 -7.04 -3.21 11.73
N ASP A 141 -7.69 -3.22 12.89
CA ASP A 141 -8.64 -4.27 13.29
C ASP A 141 -9.87 -4.25 12.38
N GLU A 142 -10.43 -3.06 12.09
CA GLU A 142 -11.55 -2.88 11.16
C GLU A 142 -11.21 -3.37 9.75
N TYR A 143 -10.07 -2.96 9.22
CA TYR A 143 -9.66 -3.35 7.86
C TYR A 143 -9.40 -4.85 7.77
N THR A 144 -8.74 -5.43 8.77
CA THR A 144 -8.51 -6.88 8.84
C THR A 144 -9.82 -7.66 8.83
N ALA A 145 -10.82 -7.21 9.57
CA ALA A 145 -12.13 -7.84 9.60
C ALA A 145 -12.95 -7.59 8.33
N SER A 146 -12.94 -6.36 7.82
CA SER A 146 -13.82 -5.94 6.73
C SER A 146 -13.31 -6.32 5.36
N ASN A 147 -11.99 -6.37 5.14
CA ASN A 147 -11.39 -6.79 3.86
C ASN A 147 -11.81 -8.21 3.47
N ASN A 148 -11.90 -9.14 4.42
CA ASN A 148 -12.33 -10.51 4.15
C ASN A 148 -13.76 -10.58 3.60
N ARG A 149 -14.69 -9.81 4.20
CA ARG A 149 -16.09 -9.75 3.77
C ARG A 149 -16.23 -9.05 2.42
N ALA A 150 -15.56 -7.93 2.26
CA ALA A 150 -15.57 -7.16 1.03
C ALA A 150 -14.96 -7.94 -0.15
N LEU A 151 -13.87 -8.68 0.07
CA LEU A 151 -13.28 -9.52 -0.98
C LEU A 151 -14.27 -10.60 -1.45
N LYS A 152 -14.95 -11.26 -0.52
CA LYS A 152 -15.97 -12.24 -0.84
C LYS A 152 -17.11 -11.63 -1.67
N GLU A 153 -17.59 -10.47 -1.26
CA GLU A 153 -18.64 -9.73 -1.98
C GLU A 153 -18.18 -9.32 -3.40
N LEU A 154 -16.95 -8.79 -3.54
CA LEU A 154 -16.38 -8.42 -4.83
C LEU A 154 -16.32 -9.62 -5.79
N VAL A 155 -15.92 -10.79 -5.32
CA VAL A 155 -15.77 -11.98 -6.15
C VAL A 155 -17.13 -12.64 -6.41
N GLU A 156 -17.91 -12.94 -5.37
CA GLU A 156 -19.13 -13.76 -5.49
C GLU A 156 -20.34 -12.98 -6.00
N THR A 157 -20.46 -11.69 -5.64
CA THR A 157 -21.61 -10.87 -6.00
C THR A 157 -21.34 -10.00 -7.23
N HIS A 158 -20.16 -9.42 -7.31
CA HIS A 158 -19.81 -8.49 -8.39
C HIS A 158 -18.99 -9.12 -9.51
N GLY A 159 -18.53 -10.35 -9.35
CA GLY A 159 -17.83 -11.10 -10.40
C GLY A 159 -16.41 -10.59 -10.68
N ALA A 160 -15.78 -9.94 -9.71
CA ALA A 160 -14.38 -9.54 -9.82
C ALA A 160 -13.49 -10.79 -9.99
N VAL A 161 -12.58 -10.74 -10.95
CA VAL A 161 -11.66 -11.84 -11.24
C VAL A 161 -10.37 -11.61 -10.45
N LEU A 162 -10.27 -12.30 -9.31
CA LEU A 162 -9.08 -12.25 -8.47
C LEU A 162 -7.91 -12.95 -9.17
N LYS A 163 -6.77 -12.26 -9.28
CA LYS A 163 -5.58 -12.76 -9.97
C LYS A 163 -4.31 -12.52 -9.16
N LYS A 164 -3.46 -13.54 -9.10
CA LYS A 164 -2.07 -13.36 -8.66
C LYS A 164 -1.27 -12.72 -9.80
N LEU A 165 -0.41 -11.75 -9.46
CA LEU A 165 0.58 -11.25 -10.43
C LEU A 165 1.51 -12.40 -10.86
N PRO A 166 1.88 -12.47 -12.15
CA PRO A 166 2.87 -13.43 -12.62
C PRO A 166 4.21 -13.27 -11.89
N ASP A 167 4.88 -14.38 -11.66
CA ASP A 167 6.13 -14.38 -10.88
C ASP A 167 7.26 -13.62 -11.59
N ASP A 168 7.28 -13.61 -12.93
CA ASP A 168 8.21 -12.80 -13.72
C ASP A 168 7.99 -11.29 -13.55
N VAL A 169 6.72 -10.86 -13.42
CA VAL A 169 6.38 -9.46 -13.14
C VAL A 169 6.84 -9.05 -11.74
N ILE A 170 6.62 -9.89 -10.73
CA ILE A 170 7.08 -9.64 -9.37
C ILE A 170 8.61 -9.57 -9.30
N GLU A 171 9.31 -10.46 -10.01
CA GLU A 171 10.78 -10.43 -10.02
C GLU A 171 11.33 -9.18 -10.73
N GLU A 172 10.74 -8.78 -11.86
CA GLU A 172 11.10 -7.54 -12.55
C GLU A 172 10.93 -6.32 -11.64
N PHE A 173 9.78 -6.20 -10.96
CA PHE A 173 9.53 -5.12 -10.00
C PHE A 173 10.52 -5.13 -8.83
N ARG A 174 10.88 -6.31 -8.33
CA ARG A 174 11.88 -6.47 -7.26
C ARG A 174 13.26 -5.97 -7.68
N GLN A 175 13.70 -6.31 -8.89
CA GLN A 175 15.01 -5.88 -9.40
C GLN A 175 15.04 -4.37 -9.59
N ILE A 176 14.03 -3.80 -10.25
CA ILE A 176 13.94 -2.35 -10.46
C ILE A 176 13.86 -1.60 -9.12
N SER A 177 13.10 -2.12 -8.15
CA SER A 177 13.03 -1.51 -6.81
C SER A 177 14.39 -1.44 -6.13
N LYS A 178 15.20 -2.51 -6.22
CA LYS A 178 16.57 -2.53 -5.69
C LYS A 178 17.45 -1.47 -6.36
N GLU A 179 17.32 -1.31 -7.68
CA GLU A 179 18.08 -0.29 -8.43
C GLU A 179 17.72 1.12 -7.94
N ILE A 180 16.44 1.45 -7.85
CA ILE A 180 15.96 2.76 -7.40
C ILE A 180 16.41 3.06 -5.96
N ILE A 181 16.31 2.07 -5.08
CA ILE A 181 16.79 2.22 -3.70
C ILE A 181 18.29 2.49 -3.70
N ASN A 182 19.09 1.71 -4.44
CA ASN A 182 20.53 1.88 -4.50
C ASN A 182 20.94 3.26 -5.03
N GLU A 183 20.26 3.78 -6.05
CA GLU A 183 20.47 5.14 -6.56
C GLU A 183 20.25 6.20 -5.46
N SER A 184 19.27 5.98 -4.60
CA SER A 184 18.91 6.89 -3.49
C SER A 184 19.92 6.88 -2.34
N LEU A 185 20.75 5.82 -2.18
CA LEU A 185 21.71 5.67 -1.08
C LEU A 185 22.91 6.63 -1.17
N SER A 186 23.00 7.42 -2.25
CA SER A 186 23.97 8.52 -2.34
C SER A 186 23.69 9.64 -1.35
N ASP A 187 22.44 9.80 -0.91
CA ASP A 187 22.08 10.74 0.18
C ASP A 187 22.40 10.10 1.54
N PRO A 188 23.22 10.75 2.39
CA PRO A 188 23.59 10.19 3.70
C PRO A 188 22.40 9.93 4.64
N THR A 189 21.35 10.75 4.57
CA THR A 189 20.16 10.59 5.39
C THR A 189 19.34 9.39 4.96
N VAL A 190 19.14 9.24 3.65
CA VAL A 190 18.47 8.07 3.07
C VAL A 190 19.23 6.80 3.40
N LYS A 191 20.57 6.82 3.28
CA LYS A 191 21.42 5.68 3.63
C LYS A 191 21.28 5.28 5.09
N LEU A 192 21.27 6.24 6.02
CA LEU A 192 21.11 5.98 7.45
C LEU A 192 19.74 5.35 7.75
N VAL A 193 18.67 5.88 7.18
CA VAL A 193 17.31 5.35 7.36
C VAL A 193 17.20 3.95 6.76
N HIS A 194 17.73 3.74 5.55
CA HIS A 194 17.74 2.44 4.90
C HIS A 194 18.49 1.39 5.69
N GLN A 195 19.66 1.71 6.25
CA GLN A 195 20.41 0.78 7.09
C GLN A 195 19.61 0.35 8.32
N SER A 196 19.03 1.31 9.03
CA SER A 196 18.18 1.03 10.20
C SER A 196 16.97 0.15 9.85
N PHE A 197 16.36 0.38 8.68
CA PHE A 197 15.26 -0.44 8.18
C PHE A 197 15.74 -1.87 7.87
N GLN A 198 16.87 -2.03 7.19
CA GLN A 198 17.42 -3.36 6.84
C GLN A 198 17.80 -4.18 8.06
N ASP A 199 18.41 -3.54 9.06
CA ASP A 199 18.78 -4.20 10.32
C ASP A 199 17.51 -4.74 11.03
N PHE A 200 16.49 -3.91 11.17
CA PHE A 200 15.21 -4.31 11.75
C PHE A 200 14.48 -5.38 10.92
N LEU A 201 14.46 -5.24 9.59
CA LEU A 201 13.83 -6.21 8.71
C LEU A 201 14.46 -7.60 8.86
N SER A 202 15.79 -7.67 8.94
CA SER A 202 16.49 -8.93 9.15
C SER A 202 16.07 -9.62 10.46
N GLU A 203 16.06 -8.86 11.57
CA GLU A 203 15.66 -9.38 12.89
C GLU A 203 14.19 -9.87 12.90
N VAL A 204 13.29 -9.07 12.33
CA VAL A 204 11.86 -9.40 12.30
C VAL A 204 11.58 -10.60 11.40
N SER A 205 12.22 -10.69 10.23
CA SER A 205 12.00 -11.79 9.29
C SER A 205 12.38 -13.15 9.88
N ASP A 206 13.47 -13.22 10.62
CA ASP A 206 13.91 -14.46 11.30
C ASP A 206 12.87 -14.94 12.32
N TYR A 207 12.28 -14.03 13.09
CA TYR A 207 11.25 -14.38 14.07
C TYR A 207 9.92 -14.76 13.39
N HIS A 208 9.46 -13.97 12.40
CA HIS A 208 8.22 -14.26 11.67
C HIS A 208 8.24 -15.63 11.00
N ALA A 209 9.36 -16.00 10.39
CA ALA A 209 9.51 -17.30 9.73
C ALA A 209 9.27 -18.50 10.67
N ILE A 210 9.67 -18.39 11.93
CA ILE A 210 9.51 -19.47 12.93
C ILE A 210 8.25 -19.34 13.79
N ALA A 211 7.58 -18.20 13.76
CA ALA A 211 6.37 -17.93 14.53
C ALA A 211 5.12 -17.94 13.63
N GLU A 212 4.83 -16.82 12.98
CA GLU A 212 3.57 -16.63 12.25
C GLU A 212 3.51 -17.48 10.98
N ASP A 213 4.57 -17.48 10.17
CA ASP A 213 4.60 -18.22 8.91
C ASP A 213 4.52 -19.72 9.15
N ALA A 214 5.31 -20.23 10.10
CA ALA A 214 5.27 -21.64 10.48
C ALA A 214 3.91 -22.06 11.06
N PHE A 215 3.25 -21.18 11.82
CA PHE A 215 1.91 -21.45 12.33
C PHE A 215 0.86 -21.49 11.23
N VAL A 216 0.91 -20.55 10.29
CA VAL A 216 -0.02 -20.50 9.13
C VAL A 216 0.18 -21.74 8.25
N GLU A 217 1.43 -22.13 7.99
CA GLU A 217 1.75 -23.32 7.21
C GLU A 217 1.25 -24.60 7.90
N ALA A 218 1.50 -24.75 9.19
CA ALA A 218 1.04 -25.91 9.96
C ALA A 218 -0.48 -26.03 9.98
N ARG A 219 -1.19 -24.90 10.04
CA ARG A 219 -2.66 -24.86 10.01
C ARG A 219 -3.23 -25.21 8.63
N SER A 220 -2.63 -24.69 7.55
CA SER A 220 -3.13 -24.97 6.18
C SER A 220 -2.90 -26.39 5.72
N ASN A 221 -1.97 -27.13 6.32
CA ASN A 221 -1.72 -28.54 6.02
C ASN A 221 -2.64 -29.49 6.81
N SER A 222 -3.62 -28.98 7.55
CA SER A 222 -4.52 -29.78 8.41
C SER A 222 -5.89 -30.06 7.77
N ASP A 223 -6.17 -29.50 6.59
CA ASP A 223 -7.39 -29.68 5.78
C ASP A 223 -7.06 -30.48 4.50
#